data_b19213e8e046609d0dd776656ae41a1e
#
_entry.id   b19213e8e046609d0dd776656ae41a1e
#
_cell.length_a   1.000
_cell.length_b   1.000
_cell.length_c   1.000
_cell.angle_alpha   90.00
_cell.angle_beta   90.00
_cell.angle_gamma   90.00
#
_symmetry.space_group_name_H-M   'P 1'
#
loop_
_entity.id
_entity.type
_entity.pdbx_description
1 polymer ?
#
loop_
_entity_poly.entity_id
_entity_poly.type
_entity_poly.pdbx_seq_one_letter_code
_entity_poly.pdbx_strand_id
1 'polypeptide(L)'
;ERFEKMTPTDIFNLLKGELADLEHKYVINSVVEESLAVTGIRDLIKELKEKPEIGVRLQGDIFNTVTRGGRKGKFYLRSAGSGVGKTRSMVGDACNIAYPVRYDTKYQKWVYTGEPEKVLYVMTEQDPVEIQTMILAYLTGYNEDMFLYGTYGEEHMERIENKEMLNQLRD
;
A
#
# COMPACT_ATOMS: atom_id res chain seq x y z
N GLU A 1 8.97 47.90 -4.27
CA GLU A 1 9.44 47.85 -2.86
C GLU A 1 9.48 46.45 -2.24
N ARG A 2 8.51 45.56 -2.52
CA ARG A 2 8.51 44.18 -1.92
C ARG A 2 9.54 43.26 -2.55
N PHE A 3 9.83 43.39 -3.84
CA PHE A 3 10.75 42.55 -4.59
C PHE A 3 12.20 43.04 -4.60
N GLU A 4 12.47 44.28 -4.26
CA GLU A 4 13.82 44.89 -4.32
C GLU A 4 14.82 44.35 -3.31
N LYS A 5 14.32 43.66 -2.24
CA LYS A 5 15.15 43.07 -1.18
C LYS A 5 15.14 41.56 -1.20
N MET A 6 14.52 40.91 -2.18
CA MET A 6 14.39 39.48 -2.26
C MET A 6 15.47 38.88 -3.17
N THR A 7 16.02 37.74 -2.78
CA THR A 7 16.92 36.99 -3.67
C THR A 7 16.11 36.36 -4.82
N PRO A 8 16.73 36.03 -5.96
CA PRO A 8 16.05 35.29 -7.04
C PRO A 8 15.35 34.03 -6.57
N THR A 9 15.93 33.33 -5.59
CA THR A 9 15.34 32.10 -4.99
C THR A 9 14.09 32.41 -4.19
N ASP A 10 14.07 33.53 -3.45
CA ASP A 10 12.90 33.96 -2.68
C ASP A 10 11.74 34.32 -3.60
N ILE A 11 12.04 35.03 -4.69
CA ILE A 11 11.05 35.41 -5.71
C ILE A 11 10.46 34.13 -6.36
N PHE A 12 11.32 33.17 -6.71
CA PHE A 12 10.89 31.89 -7.30
C PHE A 12 9.97 31.11 -6.36
N ASN A 13 10.33 31.00 -5.07
CA ASN A 13 9.53 30.29 -4.07
C ASN A 13 8.19 30.99 -3.81
N LEU A 14 8.18 32.33 -3.80
CA LEU A 14 6.95 33.10 -3.65
C LEU A 14 6.02 32.89 -4.84
N LEU A 15 6.53 32.96 -6.08
CA LEU A 15 5.74 32.71 -7.29
C LEU A 15 5.20 31.30 -7.34
N LYS A 16 6.00 30.31 -6.93
CA LYS A 16 5.58 28.92 -6.87
C LYS A 16 4.46 28.70 -5.85
N GLY A 17 4.53 29.37 -4.69
CA GLY A 17 3.47 29.33 -3.68
C GLY A 17 2.16 29.94 -4.19
N GLU A 18 2.23 31.15 -4.74
CA GLU A 18 1.06 31.84 -5.31
C GLU A 18 0.43 31.06 -6.48
N LEU A 19 1.25 30.41 -7.32
CA LEU A 19 0.75 29.57 -8.41
C LEU A 19 0.03 28.33 -7.88
N ALA A 20 0.59 27.66 -6.87
CA ALA A 20 -0.05 26.52 -6.22
C ALA A 20 -1.38 26.90 -5.55
N ASP A 21 -1.46 28.06 -4.92
CA ASP A 21 -2.69 28.58 -4.33
C ASP A 21 -3.75 28.91 -5.40
N LEU A 22 -3.33 29.45 -6.54
CA LEU A 22 -4.20 29.68 -7.69
C LEU A 22 -4.68 28.36 -8.32
N GLU A 23 -3.81 27.41 -8.50
CA GLU A 23 -4.17 26.07 -8.96
C GLU A 23 -5.20 25.43 -8.02
N HIS A 24 -4.94 25.45 -6.71
CA HIS A 24 -5.87 24.92 -5.71
C HIS A 24 -7.23 25.65 -5.72
N LYS A 25 -7.22 26.97 -5.88
CA LYS A 25 -8.43 27.80 -5.83
C LYS A 25 -9.28 27.72 -7.11
N TYR A 26 -8.64 27.60 -8.27
CA TYR A 26 -9.33 27.73 -9.56
C TYR A 26 -9.38 26.42 -10.36
N VAL A 27 -8.39 25.53 -10.24
CA VAL A 27 -8.37 24.26 -10.97
C VAL A 27 -9.16 23.17 -10.22
N ILE A 28 -9.05 23.10 -8.91
CA ILE A 28 -9.82 22.09 -8.12
C ILE A 28 -11.32 22.42 -8.14
N ASN A 29 -11.70 23.71 -8.14
CA ASN A 29 -13.10 24.10 -8.21
C ASN A 29 -13.73 24.01 -9.61
N SER A 30 -12.93 23.81 -10.68
CA SER A 30 -13.46 23.70 -12.05
C SER A 30 -13.79 22.28 -12.50
N VAL A 31 -13.50 21.26 -11.67
CA VAL A 31 -13.69 19.83 -12.01
C VAL A 31 -14.74 19.16 -11.11
N VAL A 32 -15.61 19.90 -10.48
CA VAL A 32 -16.84 19.32 -9.93
C VAL A 32 -17.83 19.23 -11.10
N GLU A 33 -17.73 18.17 -11.89
CA GLU A 33 -18.82 17.77 -12.77
C GLU A 33 -20.00 17.40 -11.89
N GLU A 34 -20.96 18.31 -11.73
CA GLU A 34 -22.26 18.00 -11.16
C GLU A 34 -23.00 17.07 -12.13
N SER A 35 -22.83 15.76 -11.96
CA SER A 35 -23.63 14.78 -12.66
C SER A 35 -24.79 14.33 -11.77
N LEU A 36 -25.99 14.28 -12.34
CA LEU A 36 -27.12 13.66 -11.65
C LEU A 36 -26.81 12.17 -11.43
N ALA A 37 -27.03 11.65 -10.21
CA ALA A 37 -26.70 10.27 -9.84
C ALA A 37 -27.36 9.20 -10.72
N VAL A 38 -28.37 9.55 -11.48
CA VAL A 38 -29.09 8.66 -12.40
C VAL A 38 -28.68 8.79 -13.86
N THR A 39 -27.84 9.79 -14.21
CA THR A 39 -27.37 10.00 -15.58
C THR A 39 -26.28 8.96 -15.90
N GLY A 40 -26.40 8.29 -17.04
CA GLY A 40 -25.39 7.32 -17.49
C GLY A 40 -25.43 5.94 -16.82
N ILE A 41 -26.48 5.61 -16.02
CA ILE A 41 -26.57 4.31 -15.34
C ILE A 41 -26.46 3.13 -16.28
N ARG A 42 -27.02 3.22 -17.51
CA ARG A 42 -26.93 2.13 -18.51
C ARG A 42 -25.52 1.90 -18.97
N ASP A 43 -24.78 2.97 -19.19
CA ASP A 43 -23.36 2.91 -19.59
C ASP A 43 -22.51 2.39 -18.45
N LEU A 44 -22.77 2.84 -17.22
CA LEU A 44 -22.15 2.32 -16.02
C LEU A 44 -22.37 0.81 -15.83
N ILE A 45 -23.60 0.31 -16.03
CA ILE A 45 -23.90 -1.12 -15.94
C ILE A 45 -23.09 -1.91 -16.96
N LYS A 46 -22.97 -1.40 -18.18
CA LYS A 46 -22.17 -2.03 -19.24
C LYS A 46 -20.69 -2.03 -18.87
N GLU A 47 -20.15 -0.91 -18.43
CA GLU A 47 -18.77 -0.77 -18.00
C GLU A 47 -18.42 -1.70 -16.83
N LEU A 48 -19.26 -1.75 -15.80
CA LEU A 48 -19.09 -2.63 -14.63
C LEU A 48 -19.16 -4.12 -15.00
N LYS A 49 -19.90 -4.48 -16.04
CA LYS A 49 -19.96 -5.84 -16.55
C LYS A 49 -18.69 -6.22 -17.32
N GLU A 50 -18.15 -5.30 -18.08
CA GLU A 50 -16.95 -5.50 -18.92
C GLU A 50 -15.65 -5.40 -18.06
N LYS A 51 -15.63 -4.48 -17.10
CA LYS A 51 -14.48 -4.21 -16.23
C LYS A 51 -14.96 -4.04 -14.77
N PRO A 52 -15.16 -5.15 -14.04
CA PRO A 52 -15.51 -5.03 -12.63
C PRO A 52 -14.41 -4.30 -11.87
N GLU A 53 -14.79 -3.32 -11.05
CA GLU A 53 -13.87 -2.54 -10.21
C GLU A 53 -13.36 -3.41 -9.05
N ILE A 54 -12.32 -4.20 -9.33
CA ILE A 54 -11.62 -5.02 -8.34
C ILE A 54 -10.28 -4.35 -8.08
N GLY A 55 -9.97 -4.09 -6.81
CA GLY A 55 -8.71 -3.51 -6.39
C GLY A 55 -7.65 -4.56 -6.10
N VAL A 56 -6.46 -4.09 -5.70
CA VAL A 56 -5.36 -4.96 -5.28
C VAL A 56 -5.74 -5.76 -4.04
N ARG A 57 -5.21 -6.97 -3.94
CA ARG A 57 -5.51 -7.85 -2.82
C ARG A 57 -4.91 -7.29 -1.52
N LEU A 58 -5.74 -7.15 -0.49
CA LEU A 58 -5.37 -6.81 0.87
C LEU A 58 -5.28 -8.06 1.73
N GLN A 59 -4.74 -7.95 2.95
CA GLN A 59 -4.70 -9.05 3.89
C GLN A 59 -6.10 -9.38 4.42
N GLY A 60 -6.47 -10.66 4.43
CA GLY A 60 -7.73 -11.18 4.95
C GLY A 60 -8.82 -11.32 3.89
N ASP A 61 -9.35 -12.54 3.75
CA ASP A 61 -10.31 -12.87 2.69
C ASP A 61 -11.66 -12.17 2.91
N ILE A 62 -12.12 -12.05 4.17
CA ILE A 62 -13.37 -11.36 4.51
C ILE A 62 -13.26 -9.88 4.11
N PHE A 63 -12.12 -9.24 4.44
CA PHE A 63 -11.91 -7.84 4.10
C PHE A 63 -11.91 -7.63 2.59
N ASN A 64 -11.21 -8.47 1.84
CA ASN A 64 -11.21 -8.43 0.38
C ASN A 64 -12.61 -8.62 -0.22
N THR A 65 -13.42 -9.52 0.35
CA THR A 65 -14.79 -9.76 -0.12
C THR A 65 -15.68 -8.53 0.06
N VAL A 66 -15.58 -7.88 1.23
CA VAL A 66 -16.41 -6.71 1.56
C VAL A 66 -15.95 -5.47 0.78
N THR A 67 -14.66 -5.21 0.69
CA THR A 67 -14.12 -4.00 0.06
C THR A 67 -13.84 -4.15 -1.43
N ARG A 68 -13.88 -5.37 -1.98
CA ARG A 68 -13.36 -5.72 -3.32
C ARG A 68 -11.89 -5.40 -3.50
N GLY A 69 -11.09 -5.53 -2.44
CA GLY A 69 -9.68 -5.16 -2.41
C GLY A 69 -9.41 -3.66 -2.22
N GLY A 70 -8.15 -3.27 -2.31
CA GLY A 70 -7.69 -1.88 -2.24
C GLY A 70 -7.87 -1.19 -3.58
N ARG A 71 -8.91 -0.39 -3.75
CA ARG A 71 -9.25 0.29 -5.00
C ARG A 71 -8.60 1.67 -5.09
N LYS A 72 -8.22 2.09 -6.29
CA LYS A 72 -7.65 3.42 -6.55
C LYS A 72 -8.63 4.53 -6.15
N GLY A 73 -8.10 5.62 -5.59
CA GLY A 73 -8.90 6.76 -5.15
C GLY A 73 -9.76 6.51 -3.92
N LYS A 74 -9.60 5.37 -3.23
CA LYS A 74 -10.33 5.07 -1.98
C LYS A 74 -9.40 5.18 -0.77
N PHE A 75 -9.96 5.67 0.32
CA PHE A 75 -9.29 5.74 1.61
C PHE A 75 -9.85 4.64 2.52
N TYR A 76 -8.95 3.86 3.13
CA TYR A 76 -9.30 2.78 4.05
C TYR A 76 -8.73 3.08 5.43
N LEU A 77 -9.59 3.09 6.45
CA LEU A 77 -9.19 3.28 7.85
C LEU A 77 -9.39 1.97 8.61
N ARG A 78 -8.33 1.47 9.25
CA ARG A 78 -8.40 0.37 10.21
C ARG A 78 -8.25 0.90 11.62
N SER A 79 -9.24 0.65 12.46
CA SER A 79 -9.23 0.99 13.87
C SER A 79 -9.39 -0.27 14.71
N ALA A 80 -8.59 -0.39 15.74
CA ALA A 80 -8.67 -1.46 16.74
C ALA A 80 -7.97 -1.03 18.02
N GLY A 81 -8.23 -1.70 19.11
CA GLY A 81 -7.54 -1.51 20.38
C GLY A 81 -6.02 -1.70 20.30
N SER A 82 -5.29 -1.30 21.34
CA SER A 82 -3.87 -1.56 21.42
C SER A 82 -3.59 -3.06 21.45
N GLY A 83 -2.48 -3.52 20.84
CA GLY A 83 -2.06 -4.92 20.86
C GLY A 83 -2.84 -5.88 19.96
N VAL A 84 -3.91 -5.43 19.27
CA VAL A 84 -4.76 -6.30 18.41
C VAL A 84 -4.16 -6.62 17.06
N GLY A 85 -2.97 -6.09 16.73
CA GLY A 85 -2.25 -6.41 15.48
C GLY A 85 -2.53 -5.46 14.32
N LYS A 86 -2.91 -4.21 14.57
CA LYS A 86 -3.10 -3.18 13.52
C LYS A 86 -1.89 -3.08 12.59
N THR A 87 -0.70 -2.89 13.16
CA THR A 87 0.56 -2.75 12.41
C THR A 87 0.84 -3.98 11.57
N ARG A 88 0.75 -5.19 12.15
CA ARG A 88 0.93 -6.45 11.41
C ARG A 88 -0.04 -6.57 10.24
N SER A 89 -1.28 -6.17 10.44
CA SER A 89 -2.29 -6.17 9.36
C SER A 89 -1.95 -5.17 8.25
N MET A 90 -1.42 -4.00 8.58
CA MET A 90 -0.99 -3.00 7.59
C MET A 90 0.27 -3.45 6.83
N VAL A 91 1.24 -4.04 7.53
CA VAL A 91 2.42 -4.67 6.89
C VAL A 91 1.99 -5.80 5.97
N GLY A 92 1.04 -6.63 6.39
CA GLY A 92 0.47 -7.69 5.55
C GLY A 92 -0.22 -7.16 4.30
N ASP A 93 -0.93 -6.02 4.36
CA ASP A 93 -1.48 -5.36 3.18
C ASP A 93 -0.37 -4.87 2.25
N ALA A 94 0.64 -4.18 2.82
CA ALA A 94 1.78 -3.71 2.05
C ALA A 94 2.50 -4.87 1.33
N CYS A 95 2.73 -5.99 2.03
CA CYS A 95 3.34 -7.19 1.47
C CYS A 95 2.47 -7.82 0.36
N ASN A 96 1.15 -7.91 0.56
CA ASN A 96 0.25 -8.45 -0.48
C ASN A 96 0.25 -7.62 -1.77
N ILE A 97 0.50 -6.31 -1.65
CA ILE A 97 0.54 -5.40 -2.78
C ILE A 97 1.91 -5.38 -3.45
N ALA A 98 2.98 -5.35 -2.64
CA ALA A 98 4.34 -5.15 -3.14
C ALA A 98 5.03 -6.45 -3.59
N TYR A 99 4.72 -7.58 -2.94
CA TYR A 99 5.47 -8.82 -3.16
C TYR A 99 4.61 -9.90 -3.81
N PRO A 100 4.96 -10.31 -5.05
CA PRO A 100 4.18 -11.29 -5.80
C PRO A 100 4.37 -12.73 -5.31
N VAL A 101 5.41 -13.02 -4.51
CA VAL A 101 5.75 -14.39 -4.09
C VAL A 101 5.78 -14.50 -2.57
N ARG A 102 5.05 -15.44 -2.03
CA ARG A 102 5.07 -15.79 -0.60
C ARG A 102 4.92 -17.28 -0.37
N TYR A 103 5.34 -17.77 0.79
CA TYR A 103 5.12 -19.16 1.18
C TYR A 103 3.72 -19.36 1.77
N ASP A 104 2.98 -20.31 1.21
CA ASP A 104 1.68 -20.72 1.74
C ASP A 104 1.87 -21.89 2.70
N THR A 105 1.67 -21.64 3.99
CA THR A 105 1.85 -22.65 5.05
C THR A 105 0.83 -23.77 5.01
N LYS A 106 -0.37 -23.52 4.46
CA LYS A 106 -1.42 -24.52 4.34
C LYS A 106 -1.08 -25.57 3.27
N TYR A 107 -0.55 -25.11 2.14
CA TYR A 107 -0.19 -25.96 1.01
C TYR A 107 1.30 -26.32 0.99
N GLN A 108 2.09 -25.80 1.93
CA GLN A 108 3.53 -26.00 2.07
C GLN A 108 4.31 -25.75 0.76
N LYS A 109 3.99 -24.66 0.08
CA LYS A 109 4.63 -24.28 -1.18
C LYS A 109 4.67 -22.77 -1.37
N TRP A 110 5.60 -22.34 -2.21
CA TRP A 110 5.63 -20.96 -2.71
C TRP A 110 4.46 -20.73 -3.67
N VAL A 111 3.79 -19.62 -3.50
CA VAL A 111 2.65 -19.22 -4.33
C VAL A 111 2.84 -17.81 -4.88
N TYR A 112 2.44 -17.63 -6.13
CA TYR A 112 2.35 -16.33 -6.75
C TYR A 112 1.01 -15.70 -6.39
N THR A 113 1.03 -14.47 -5.88
CA THR A 113 -0.15 -13.81 -5.31
C THR A 113 -0.75 -12.72 -6.21
N GLY A 114 -0.04 -12.31 -7.25
CA GLY A 114 -0.50 -11.30 -8.22
C GLY A 114 0.63 -10.40 -8.70
N GLU A 115 0.31 -9.45 -9.57
CA GLU A 115 1.26 -8.47 -10.06
C GLU A 115 1.64 -7.48 -8.95
N PRO A 116 2.95 -7.18 -8.76
CA PRO A 116 3.41 -6.26 -7.73
C PRO A 116 3.09 -4.81 -8.08
N GLU A 117 2.67 -4.04 -7.08
CA GLU A 117 2.54 -2.60 -7.18
C GLU A 117 3.43 -1.89 -6.15
N LYS A 118 3.84 -0.65 -6.44
CA LYS A 118 4.68 0.13 -5.53
C LYS A 118 3.88 0.56 -4.30
N VAL A 119 4.47 0.37 -3.12
CA VAL A 119 3.88 0.75 -1.84
C VAL A 119 4.80 1.73 -1.12
N LEU A 120 4.24 2.85 -0.67
CA LEU A 120 4.89 3.73 0.29
C LEU A 120 4.32 3.42 1.69
N TYR A 121 5.15 2.90 2.58
CA TYR A 121 4.79 2.64 3.97
C TYR A 121 5.40 3.73 4.88
N VAL A 122 4.54 4.48 5.56
CA VAL A 122 4.96 5.53 6.51
C VAL A 122 4.67 5.06 7.92
N MET A 123 5.68 5.06 8.77
CA MET A 123 5.59 4.63 10.17
C MET A 123 6.13 5.71 11.12
N THR A 124 5.58 5.75 12.33
CA THR A 124 5.94 6.74 13.35
C THR A 124 6.34 6.12 14.68
N GLU A 125 6.06 4.82 14.88
CA GLU A 125 6.23 4.15 16.18
C GLU A 125 7.24 2.99 16.13
N GLN A 126 7.28 2.23 15.01
CA GLN A 126 8.12 1.03 14.92
C GLN A 126 9.51 1.34 14.39
N ASP A 127 10.49 0.54 14.84
CA ASP A 127 11.83 0.50 14.26
C ASP A 127 11.79 -0.17 12.86
N PRO A 128 12.60 0.28 11.90
CA PRO A 128 12.76 -0.38 10.60
C PRO A 128 13.04 -1.88 10.68
N VAL A 129 13.83 -2.32 11.67
CA VAL A 129 14.16 -3.74 11.87
C VAL A 129 12.91 -4.56 12.24
N GLU A 130 12.01 -4.01 13.07
CA GLU A 130 10.74 -4.67 13.41
C GLU A 130 9.87 -4.86 12.17
N ILE A 131 9.77 -3.83 11.31
CA ILE A 131 9.01 -3.93 10.06
C ILE A 131 9.63 -4.96 9.11
N GLN A 132 10.95 -4.98 8.95
CA GLN A 132 11.65 -5.97 8.13
C GLN A 132 11.42 -7.40 8.64
N THR A 133 11.41 -7.59 9.96
CA THR A 133 11.11 -8.87 10.59
C THR A 133 9.67 -9.32 10.31
N MET A 134 8.70 -8.41 10.37
CA MET A 134 7.31 -8.68 10.00
C MET A 134 7.17 -9.05 8.51
N ILE A 135 7.91 -8.37 7.61
CA ILE A 135 7.94 -8.69 6.18
C ILE A 135 8.48 -10.10 5.96
N LEU A 136 9.62 -10.45 6.58
CA LEU A 136 10.20 -11.80 6.49
C LEU A 136 9.24 -12.87 7.00
N ALA A 137 8.63 -12.64 8.16
CA ALA A 137 7.62 -13.54 8.72
C ALA A 137 6.43 -13.75 7.76
N TYR A 138 5.96 -12.66 7.15
CA TYR A 138 4.86 -12.72 6.18
C TYR A 138 5.22 -13.49 4.92
N LEU A 139 6.40 -13.26 4.35
CA LEU A 139 6.83 -13.89 3.11
C LEU A 139 7.20 -15.37 3.30
N THR A 140 7.85 -15.70 4.39
CA THR A 140 8.28 -17.06 4.68
C THR A 140 7.21 -17.91 5.35
N GLY A 141 6.20 -17.29 5.96
CA GLY A 141 5.19 -17.99 6.76
C GLY A 141 5.70 -18.51 8.09
N TYR A 142 6.88 -18.09 8.53
CA TYR A 142 7.39 -18.38 9.88
C TYR A 142 6.84 -17.41 10.93
N ASN A 143 6.92 -17.80 12.21
CA ASN A 143 6.57 -16.90 13.29
C ASN A 143 7.61 -15.77 13.39
N GLU A 144 7.15 -14.54 13.55
CA GLU A 144 7.98 -13.36 13.77
C GLU A 144 8.94 -13.52 14.95
N ASP A 145 8.48 -14.14 16.05
CA ASP A 145 9.30 -14.41 17.24
C ASP A 145 10.56 -15.23 16.92
N MET A 146 10.50 -16.10 15.92
CA MET A 146 11.66 -16.86 15.45
C MET A 146 12.80 -15.94 15.01
N PHE A 147 12.48 -14.90 14.28
CA PHE A 147 13.45 -13.92 13.80
C PHE A 147 13.92 -12.99 14.93
N LEU A 148 13.01 -12.53 15.77
CA LEU A 148 13.32 -11.63 16.88
C LEU A 148 14.25 -12.28 17.93
N TYR A 149 14.07 -13.56 18.20
CA TYR A 149 14.86 -14.29 19.19
C TYR A 149 15.99 -15.13 18.57
N GLY A 150 16.15 -15.12 17.25
CA GLY A 150 17.20 -15.87 16.57
C GLY A 150 17.06 -17.40 16.71
N THR A 151 15.85 -17.92 16.88
CA THR A 151 15.58 -19.34 17.12
C THR A 151 15.40 -20.16 15.83
N TYR A 152 15.89 -19.65 14.69
CA TYR A 152 15.90 -20.39 13.42
C TYR A 152 17.20 -21.15 13.23
N GLY A 153 17.09 -22.41 12.80
CA GLY A 153 18.21 -23.31 12.50
C GLY A 153 18.37 -23.55 11.00
N GLU A 154 19.30 -24.46 10.64
CA GLU A 154 19.59 -24.81 9.25
C GLU A 154 18.36 -25.29 8.48
N GLU A 155 17.44 -25.98 9.14
CA GLU A 155 16.18 -26.47 8.56
C GLU A 155 15.24 -25.35 8.08
N HIS A 156 15.42 -24.12 8.57
CA HIS A 156 14.62 -22.96 8.16
C HIS A 156 15.27 -22.17 7.01
N MET A 157 16.59 -22.35 6.81
CA MET A 157 17.39 -21.55 5.88
C MET A 157 16.95 -21.73 4.43
N GLU A 158 16.56 -22.94 4.01
CA GLU A 158 16.06 -23.20 2.64
C GLU A 158 14.93 -22.24 2.25
N ARG A 159 14.03 -21.95 3.20
CA ARG A 159 12.92 -21.05 2.95
C ARG A 159 13.31 -19.58 3.09
N ILE A 160 14.18 -19.25 4.05
CA ILE A 160 14.66 -17.88 4.28
C ILE A 160 15.55 -17.43 3.12
N GLU A 161 16.37 -18.32 2.56
CA GLU A 161 17.28 -18.04 1.45
C GLU A 161 16.68 -18.33 0.06
N ASN A 162 15.36 -18.47 -0.02
CA ASN A 162 14.70 -18.69 -1.30
C ASN A 162 15.00 -17.56 -2.28
N LYS A 163 15.56 -17.90 -3.45
CA LYS A 163 16.06 -16.93 -4.43
C LYS A 163 14.95 -16.03 -5.00
N GLU A 164 13.77 -16.58 -5.24
CA GLU A 164 12.64 -15.80 -5.78
C GLU A 164 12.15 -14.79 -4.75
N MET A 165 12.06 -15.20 -3.47
CA MET A 165 11.72 -14.30 -2.38
C MET A 165 12.76 -13.22 -2.20
N LEU A 166 14.06 -13.57 -2.16
CA LEU A 166 15.13 -12.58 -1.96
C LEU A 166 15.27 -11.60 -3.13
N ASN A 167 15.01 -12.05 -4.36
CA ASN A 167 15.06 -11.16 -5.51
C ASN A 167 13.97 -10.09 -5.47
N GLN A 168 12.77 -10.42 -5.03
CA GLN A 168 11.70 -9.43 -4.89
C GLN A 168 11.93 -8.39 -3.77
N LEU A 169 12.86 -8.65 -2.84
CA LEU A 169 13.24 -7.70 -1.78
C LEU A 169 14.31 -6.70 -2.21
N ARG A 170 14.90 -6.86 -3.41
CA ARG A 170 15.99 -6.02 -3.91
C ARG A 170 15.53 -4.82 -4.73
N ASP A 171 14.36 -4.91 -5.33
CA ASP A 171 13.79 -3.90 -6.23
C ASP A 171 12.85 -2.95 -5.48
#